data_cbdba9fcf72ead0e9630030abcbc4473
#
_entry.id   cbdba9fcf72ead0e9630030abcbc4473
#
_cell.length_a   1.000
_cell.length_b   1.000
_cell.length_c   1.000
_cell.angle_alpha   90.00
_cell.angle_beta   90.00
_cell.angle_gamma   90.00
#
_symmetry.space_group_name_H-M   'P 1'
#
loop_
_entity.id
_entity.type
_entity.pdbx_description
1 polymer ?
#
loop_
_entity_poly.entity_id
_entity_poly.type
_entity_poly.pdbx_seq_one_letter_code
_entity_poly.pdbx_strand_id
1 'polypeptide(L)'
;MKARIGKKARLGRIKRMLNMRDEHLANIDNVHVRLQQGNNKTGRECYTVSLIPIVDCSNCKECKGYCYDINNVCWQPCVMNDRARNSAIHKIDPERYWSEISLQVKANYITQLRINVGGDLTYDDFKYINEMAKENPYTDFLFFTKSHQEINDYIDNYGMFVSNVKAIWSVFEGQTVKNKHNLPEAHILKADGTTTAPEFGSYFCGGNCSRCHMYKEGCWVLKLGESVILREH
;
A
#
# COMPACT_ATOMS: atom_id res chain seq x y z
N MET A 1 14.78 -5.11 -17.68
CA MET A 1 14.14 -5.88 -16.56
C MET A 1 15.22 -6.19 -15.51
N LYS A 2 15.05 -5.75 -14.25
CA LYS A 2 15.98 -6.18 -13.19
C LYS A 2 15.72 -7.66 -12.90
N ALA A 3 16.79 -8.47 -12.82
CA ALA A 3 16.66 -9.89 -12.51
C ALA A 3 15.95 -10.09 -11.15
N ARG A 4 14.98 -11.00 -11.09
CA ARG A 4 14.32 -11.38 -9.83
C ARG A 4 15.38 -11.97 -8.89
N ILE A 5 15.41 -11.48 -7.65
CA ILE A 5 16.33 -12.04 -6.65
C ILE A 5 15.91 -13.48 -6.29
N GLY A 6 16.91 -14.34 -6.04
CA GLY A 6 16.66 -15.74 -5.68
C GLY A 6 15.93 -15.88 -4.33
N LYS A 7 15.29 -17.04 -4.12
CA LYS A 7 14.55 -17.38 -2.88
C LYS A 7 15.36 -17.12 -1.60
N LYS A 8 16.65 -17.52 -1.59
CA LYS A 8 17.57 -17.33 -0.44
C LYS A 8 17.74 -15.84 -0.09
N ALA A 9 17.94 -14.99 -1.11
CA ALA A 9 18.10 -13.55 -0.90
C ALA A 9 16.79 -12.90 -0.37
N ARG A 10 15.62 -13.30 -0.87
CA ARG A 10 14.33 -12.84 -0.35
C ARG A 10 14.13 -13.21 1.11
N LEU A 11 14.38 -14.47 1.47
CA LEU A 11 14.30 -14.94 2.85
C LEU A 11 15.28 -14.19 3.76
N GLY A 12 16.50 -13.90 3.27
CA GLY A 12 17.47 -13.10 4.00
C GLY A 12 16.99 -11.68 4.29
N ARG A 13 16.34 -11.02 3.32
CA ARG A 13 15.74 -9.69 3.53
C ARG A 13 14.60 -9.72 4.57
N ILE A 14 13.71 -10.69 4.46
CA ILE A 14 12.61 -10.88 5.43
C ILE A 14 13.17 -11.11 6.83
N LYS A 15 14.12 -12.04 6.99
CA LYS A 15 14.73 -12.32 8.28
C LYS A 15 15.38 -11.08 8.90
N ARG A 16 16.07 -10.27 8.08
CA ARG A 16 16.68 -9.01 8.56
C ARG A 16 15.62 -8.03 9.06
N MET A 17 14.53 -7.83 8.34
CA MET A 17 13.44 -6.96 8.78
C MET A 17 12.76 -7.48 10.04
N LEU A 18 12.60 -8.80 10.18
CA LEU A 18 12.05 -9.40 11.40
C LEU A 18 12.97 -9.15 12.62
N ASN A 19 14.29 -9.32 12.47
CA ASN A 19 15.23 -9.00 13.54
C ASN A 19 15.17 -7.52 13.93
N MET A 20 15.14 -6.60 12.95
CA MET A 20 14.97 -5.16 13.21
C MET A 20 13.64 -4.87 13.90
N ARG A 21 12.56 -5.57 13.54
CA ARG A 21 11.26 -5.42 14.21
C ARG A 21 11.34 -5.85 15.67
N ASP A 22 12.00 -6.95 15.96
CA ASP A 22 12.17 -7.44 17.33
C ASP A 22 13.01 -6.46 18.17
N GLU A 23 14.02 -5.81 17.58
CA GLU A 23 14.77 -4.72 18.23
C GLU A 23 13.87 -3.52 18.54
N HIS A 24 12.98 -3.13 17.61
CA HIS A 24 12.00 -2.07 17.85
C HIS A 24 10.96 -2.45 18.91
N LEU A 25 10.49 -3.70 18.91
CA LEU A 25 9.57 -4.20 19.93
C LEU A 25 10.18 -4.16 21.35
N ALA A 26 11.47 -4.43 21.48
CA ALA A 26 12.17 -4.35 22.76
C ALA A 26 12.24 -2.93 23.35
N ASN A 27 11.99 -1.89 22.53
CA ASN A 27 12.02 -0.48 22.96
C ASN A 27 10.81 0.30 22.42
N ILE A 28 9.65 -0.33 22.39
CA ILE A 28 8.46 0.14 21.66
C ILE A 28 7.95 1.51 22.10
N ASP A 29 8.13 1.87 23.39
CA ASP A 29 7.68 3.14 23.93
C ASP A 29 8.44 4.35 23.34
N ASN A 30 9.67 4.13 22.86
CA ASN A 30 10.52 5.15 22.24
C ASN A 30 10.54 5.06 20.71
N VAL A 31 9.72 4.19 20.12
CA VAL A 31 9.66 4.00 18.67
C VAL A 31 8.43 4.70 18.11
N HIS A 32 8.61 5.52 17.07
CA HIS A 32 7.53 6.24 16.40
C HIS A 32 7.40 5.84 14.93
N VAL A 33 6.20 5.93 14.37
CA VAL A 33 5.93 5.66 12.96
C VAL A 33 6.79 6.53 12.07
N ARG A 34 7.25 5.96 10.95
CA ARG A 34 8.04 6.68 9.95
C ARG A 34 7.31 6.75 8.62
N LEU A 35 6.94 7.97 8.22
CA LEU A 35 6.56 8.27 6.85
C LEU A 35 7.81 8.45 6.00
N GLN A 36 7.78 7.95 4.79
CA GLN A 36 8.85 8.15 3.82
C GLN A 36 8.39 9.18 2.78
N GLN A 37 9.19 10.18 2.53
CA GLN A 37 8.97 11.08 1.42
C GLN A 37 9.12 10.32 0.10
N GLY A 38 8.32 10.67 -0.89
CA GLY A 38 8.35 10.02 -2.19
C GLY A 38 9.70 10.15 -2.91
N ASN A 39 9.88 9.32 -3.88
CA ASN A 39 11.09 9.22 -4.69
C ASN A 39 10.82 9.59 -6.15
N ASN A 40 11.81 9.39 -7.04
CA ASN A 40 11.67 9.71 -8.46
C ASN A 40 10.51 8.98 -9.18
N LYS A 41 10.03 7.84 -8.64
CA LYS A 41 8.89 7.12 -9.20
C LYS A 41 7.54 7.60 -8.67
N THR A 42 7.46 7.86 -7.37
CA THR A 42 6.21 8.32 -6.74
C THR A 42 6.05 9.84 -6.81
N GLY A 43 7.15 10.56 -7.06
CA GLY A 43 7.23 12.01 -6.93
C GLY A 43 7.49 12.43 -5.48
N ARG A 44 8.16 13.54 -5.27
CA ARG A 44 8.60 13.98 -3.92
C ARG A 44 7.45 14.34 -2.99
N GLU A 45 6.34 14.84 -3.56
CA GLU A 45 5.17 15.27 -2.79
C GLU A 45 4.30 14.11 -2.30
N CYS A 46 4.44 12.91 -2.89
CA CYS A 46 3.68 11.73 -2.51
C CYS A 46 4.40 10.98 -1.40
N TYR A 47 4.01 11.23 -0.15
CA TYR A 47 4.52 10.47 0.99
C TYR A 47 4.02 9.03 0.96
N THR A 48 4.76 8.14 1.60
CA THR A 48 4.39 6.72 1.72
C THR A 48 4.58 6.22 3.15
N VAL A 49 3.72 5.30 3.56
CA VAL A 49 3.89 4.49 4.75
C VAL A 49 3.77 3.03 4.37
N SER A 50 4.55 2.16 4.99
CA SER A 50 4.56 0.74 4.61
C SER A 50 4.97 -0.15 5.77
N LEU A 51 4.51 -1.40 5.71
CA LEU A 51 4.82 -2.48 6.63
C LEU A 51 5.80 -3.48 6.00
N ILE A 52 6.15 -4.56 6.68
CA ILE A 52 7.03 -5.60 6.15
C ILE A 52 6.28 -6.41 5.08
N PRO A 53 6.73 -6.37 3.80
CA PRO A 53 6.07 -7.14 2.75
C PRO A 53 6.13 -8.64 3.03
N ILE A 54 5.11 -9.37 2.62
CA ILE A 54 4.96 -10.83 2.83
C ILE A 54 4.60 -11.18 4.28
N VAL A 55 5.20 -10.54 5.27
CA VAL A 55 4.97 -10.79 6.70
C VAL A 55 3.65 -10.16 7.13
N ASP A 56 3.45 -8.89 6.81
CA ASP A 56 2.25 -8.12 7.14
C ASP A 56 1.28 -8.07 5.95
N CYS A 57 1.18 -9.17 5.20
CA CYS A 57 0.23 -9.34 4.11
C CYS A 57 -0.62 -10.58 4.42
N SER A 58 -1.86 -10.41 4.86
CA SER A 58 -2.78 -11.51 5.18
C SER A 58 -3.02 -12.43 3.98
N ASN A 59 -3.13 -11.88 2.78
CA ASN A 59 -3.46 -12.58 1.53
C ASN A 59 -2.28 -12.71 0.56
N CYS A 60 -1.06 -12.95 1.07
CA CYS A 60 0.17 -12.99 0.27
C CYS A 60 0.44 -14.32 -0.46
N LYS A 61 -0.53 -15.25 -0.54
CA LYS A 61 -0.30 -16.59 -1.12
C LYS A 61 0.24 -16.50 -2.55
N GLU A 62 -0.42 -15.72 -3.39
CA GLU A 62 -0.17 -15.66 -4.84
C GLU A 62 1.07 -14.84 -5.21
N CYS A 63 1.28 -13.69 -4.57
CA CYS A 63 2.39 -12.81 -4.93
C CYS A 63 3.69 -13.08 -4.15
N LYS A 64 3.71 -13.99 -3.18
CA LYS A 64 4.88 -14.30 -2.36
C LYS A 64 6.14 -14.62 -3.18
N GLY A 65 5.96 -15.27 -4.32
CA GLY A 65 7.04 -15.68 -5.22
C GLY A 65 7.68 -14.53 -6.01
N TYR A 66 6.92 -13.45 -6.27
CA TYR A 66 7.31 -12.33 -7.14
C TYR A 66 7.03 -10.95 -6.53
N CYS A 67 6.93 -10.88 -5.21
CA CYS A 67 6.65 -9.63 -4.52
C CYS A 67 7.59 -8.51 -4.98
N TYR A 68 7.02 -7.51 -5.65
CA TYR A 68 7.74 -6.35 -6.18
C TYR A 68 8.55 -5.66 -5.10
N ASP A 69 7.95 -5.46 -3.96
CA ASP A 69 8.50 -4.68 -2.90
C ASP A 69 9.75 -5.31 -2.28
N ILE A 70 9.68 -6.61 -1.94
CA ILE A 70 10.85 -7.33 -1.43
C ILE A 70 11.97 -7.44 -2.47
N ASN A 71 11.62 -7.47 -3.76
CA ASN A 71 12.60 -7.61 -4.84
C ASN A 71 13.31 -6.27 -5.15
N ASN A 72 12.55 -5.17 -5.20
CA ASN A 72 13.04 -3.91 -5.79
C ASN A 72 13.24 -2.78 -4.78
N VAL A 73 12.61 -2.83 -3.61
CA VAL A 73 12.63 -1.76 -2.62
C VAL A 73 13.37 -2.16 -1.35
N CYS A 74 13.06 -3.33 -0.80
CA CYS A 74 13.63 -3.82 0.47
C CYS A 74 15.08 -4.35 0.32
N TRP A 75 15.95 -3.61 -0.33
CA TRP A 75 17.40 -3.85 -0.33
C TRP A 75 18.16 -2.75 0.41
N GLN A 76 17.55 -1.59 0.58
CA GLN A 76 18.12 -0.45 1.29
C GLN A 76 17.90 -0.62 2.80
N PRO A 77 18.95 -0.55 3.64
CA PRO A 77 18.82 -0.73 5.09
C PRO A 77 17.85 0.23 5.76
N CYS A 78 17.84 1.50 5.34
CA CYS A 78 16.91 2.50 5.88
C CYS A 78 15.44 2.13 5.61
N VAL A 79 15.12 1.69 4.38
CA VAL A 79 13.77 1.26 4.02
C VAL A 79 13.36 0.01 4.81
N MET A 80 14.28 -0.96 4.98
CA MET A 80 14.00 -2.14 5.79
C MET A 80 13.73 -1.77 7.25
N ASN A 81 14.52 -0.85 7.81
CA ASN A 81 14.38 -0.39 9.18
C ASN A 81 13.05 0.36 9.39
N ASP A 82 12.68 1.27 8.49
CA ASP A 82 11.41 2.00 8.58
C ASP A 82 10.21 1.05 8.53
N ARG A 83 10.23 0.04 7.65
CA ARG A 83 9.17 -0.97 7.56
C ARG A 83 9.10 -1.85 8.81
N ALA A 84 10.24 -2.26 9.34
CA ALA A 84 10.32 -3.04 10.56
C ALA A 84 9.78 -2.25 11.77
N ARG A 85 10.13 -0.97 11.87
CA ARG A 85 9.63 -0.03 12.86
C ARG A 85 8.11 0.12 12.80
N ASN A 86 7.60 0.43 11.63
CA ASN A 86 6.16 0.60 11.39
C ASN A 86 5.39 -0.69 11.70
N SER A 87 5.92 -1.83 11.27
CA SER A 87 5.36 -3.16 11.56
C SER A 87 5.35 -3.48 13.07
N ALA A 88 6.36 -3.04 13.83
CA ALA A 88 6.40 -3.24 15.27
C ALA A 88 5.25 -2.50 15.96
N ILE A 89 5.07 -1.22 15.65
CA ILE A 89 4.00 -0.40 16.24
C ILE A 89 2.62 -0.93 15.82
N HIS A 90 2.40 -1.14 14.52
CA HIS A 90 1.13 -1.62 13.99
C HIS A 90 0.72 -2.97 14.61
N LYS A 91 1.68 -3.86 14.86
CA LYS A 91 1.41 -5.18 15.48
C LYS A 91 0.95 -5.09 16.92
N ILE A 92 1.50 -4.16 17.71
CA ILE A 92 1.24 -4.05 19.16
C ILE A 92 0.09 -3.10 19.45
N ASP A 93 0.02 -2.00 18.70
CA ASP A 93 -0.93 -0.93 18.91
C ASP A 93 -1.32 -0.27 17.56
N PRO A 94 -2.27 -0.88 16.83
CA PRO A 94 -2.76 -0.32 15.57
C PRO A 94 -3.36 1.08 15.72
N GLU A 95 -4.04 1.37 16.82
CA GLU A 95 -4.63 2.68 17.07
C GLU A 95 -3.55 3.77 17.18
N ARG A 96 -2.50 3.53 17.96
CA ARG A 96 -1.33 4.39 18.03
C ARG A 96 -0.67 4.57 16.66
N TYR A 97 -0.54 3.48 15.89
CA TYR A 97 0.05 3.52 14.57
C TYR A 97 -0.66 4.52 13.65
N TRP A 98 -1.98 4.43 13.55
CA TRP A 98 -2.77 5.31 12.69
C TRP A 98 -2.88 6.73 13.24
N SER A 99 -2.93 6.90 14.57
CA SER A 99 -2.90 8.21 15.24
C SER A 99 -1.60 8.95 14.95
N GLU A 100 -0.44 8.29 15.07
CA GLU A 100 0.86 8.89 14.76
C GLU A 100 0.98 9.29 13.28
N ILE A 101 0.40 8.51 12.35
CA ILE A 101 0.32 8.88 10.93
C ILE A 101 -0.52 10.15 10.76
N SER A 102 -1.72 10.20 11.35
CA SER A 102 -2.61 11.38 11.30
C SER A 102 -1.91 12.63 11.79
N LEU A 103 -1.21 12.55 12.92
CA LEU A 103 -0.44 13.67 13.47
C LEU A 103 0.67 14.14 12.53
N GLN A 104 1.43 13.21 11.92
CA GLN A 104 2.50 13.57 10.98
C GLN A 104 1.94 14.17 9.68
N VAL A 105 0.81 13.67 9.20
CA VAL A 105 0.10 14.23 8.04
C VAL A 105 -0.26 15.69 8.28
N LYS A 106 -0.86 16.00 9.43
CA LYS A 106 -1.20 17.38 9.85
C LYS A 106 0.04 18.26 10.00
N ALA A 107 1.02 17.78 10.80
CA ALA A 107 2.20 18.58 11.15
C ALA A 107 3.08 18.93 9.95
N ASN A 108 3.11 18.07 8.92
CA ASN A 108 3.94 18.28 7.73
C ASN A 108 3.13 18.75 6.50
N TYR A 109 1.86 19.10 6.67
CA TYR A 109 0.97 19.56 5.60
C TYR A 109 0.97 18.62 4.38
N ILE A 110 0.95 17.30 4.64
CA ILE A 110 0.99 16.28 3.59
C ILE A 110 -0.33 16.28 2.83
N THR A 111 -0.27 16.52 1.54
CA THR A 111 -1.46 16.52 0.66
C THR A 111 -1.72 15.19 -0.02
N GLN A 112 -0.72 14.28 -0.05
CA GLN A 112 -0.80 12.99 -0.72
C GLN A 112 -0.10 11.93 0.12
N LEU A 113 -0.85 10.92 0.58
CA LEU A 113 -0.29 9.77 1.29
C LEU A 113 -0.67 8.47 0.59
N ARG A 114 0.34 7.72 0.15
CA ARG A 114 0.16 6.36 -0.34
C ARG A 114 0.41 5.36 0.78
N ILE A 115 -0.61 4.60 1.13
CA ILE A 115 -0.58 3.62 2.22
C ILE A 115 -0.21 2.24 1.65
N ASN A 116 0.67 1.54 2.34
CA ASN A 116 1.12 0.17 2.08
C ASN A 116 1.59 -0.10 0.64
N VAL A 117 2.74 0.51 0.27
CA VAL A 117 3.51 0.02 -0.89
C VAL A 117 4.05 -1.39 -0.61
N GLY A 118 4.35 -1.72 0.65
CA GLY A 118 4.64 -3.04 1.20
C GLY A 118 3.80 -3.32 2.43
N GLY A 119 3.43 -4.58 2.65
CA GLY A 119 2.37 -4.98 3.56
C GLY A 119 1.00 -4.91 2.90
N ASP A 120 -0.04 -5.29 3.62
CA ASP A 120 -1.44 -5.12 3.22
C ASP A 120 -2.26 -4.70 4.44
N LEU A 121 -3.53 -4.42 4.25
CA LEU A 121 -4.45 -3.87 5.24
C LEU A 121 -5.34 -4.96 5.82
N THR A 122 -5.67 -4.83 7.09
CA THR A 122 -6.67 -5.64 7.79
C THR A 122 -8.04 -4.95 7.78
N TYR A 123 -9.08 -5.67 8.21
CA TYR A 123 -10.42 -5.12 8.37
C TYR A 123 -10.44 -3.87 9.28
N ASP A 124 -9.72 -3.89 10.38
CA ASP A 124 -9.69 -2.76 11.31
C ASP A 124 -8.89 -1.58 10.77
N ASP A 125 -7.85 -1.82 9.95
CA ASP A 125 -7.10 -0.75 9.28
C ASP A 125 -8.00 0.12 8.40
N PHE A 126 -9.00 -0.45 7.74
CA PHE A 126 -9.94 0.32 6.93
C PHE A 126 -10.76 1.32 7.75
N LYS A 127 -11.11 0.96 9.00
CA LYS A 127 -11.79 1.88 9.93
C LYS A 127 -10.88 3.06 10.30
N TYR A 128 -9.65 2.75 10.71
CA TYR A 128 -8.67 3.77 11.09
C TYR A 128 -8.33 4.70 9.91
N ILE A 129 -8.15 4.16 8.71
CA ILE A 129 -7.90 4.96 7.49
C ILE A 129 -9.07 5.92 7.24
N ASN A 130 -10.31 5.45 7.34
CA ASN A 130 -11.48 6.27 7.08
C ASN A 130 -11.63 7.40 8.11
N GLU A 131 -11.40 7.10 9.40
CA GLU A 131 -11.43 8.14 10.46
C GLU A 131 -10.27 9.13 10.29
N MET A 132 -9.05 8.66 10.05
CA MET A 132 -7.91 9.52 9.74
C MET A 132 -8.18 10.44 8.54
N ALA A 133 -8.84 9.94 7.51
CA ALA A 133 -9.18 10.74 6.32
C ALA A 133 -10.21 11.82 6.62
N LYS A 134 -11.23 11.55 7.46
CA LYS A 134 -12.17 12.56 7.96
C LYS A 134 -11.46 13.69 8.71
N GLU A 135 -10.47 13.32 9.54
CA GLU A 135 -9.68 14.29 10.31
C GLU A 135 -8.69 15.10 9.45
N ASN A 136 -8.37 14.63 8.25
CA ASN A 136 -7.38 15.24 7.35
C ASN A 136 -8.01 15.53 5.97
N PRO A 137 -9.00 16.43 5.87
CA PRO A 137 -9.79 16.64 4.65
C PRO A 137 -9.00 17.23 3.48
N TYR A 138 -7.81 17.76 3.73
CA TYR A 138 -6.93 18.33 2.70
C TYR A 138 -5.86 17.34 2.20
N THR A 139 -5.89 16.10 2.69
CA THR A 139 -4.98 15.04 2.29
C THR A 139 -5.75 13.98 1.51
N ASP A 140 -5.26 13.62 0.33
CA ASP A 140 -5.74 12.47 -0.40
C ASP A 140 -4.95 11.21 -0.01
N PHE A 141 -5.69 10.15 0.30
CA PHE A 141 -5.15 8.86 0.69
C PHE A 141 -5.37 7.84 -0.41
N LEU A 142 -4.33 7.08 -0.74
CA LEU A 142 -4.37 6.05 -1.79
C LEU A 142 -3.80 4.75 -1.24
N PHE A 143 -4.52 3.65 -1.40
CA PHE A 143 -3.99 2.32 -1.14
C PHE A 143 -4.44 1.31 -2.20
N PHE A 144 -3.63 0.26 -2.32
CA PHE A 144 -3.92 -0.92 -3.12
C PHE A 144 -4.00 -2.10 -2.18
N THR A 145 -5.04 -2.92 -2.29
CA THR A 145 -5.21 -4.06 -1.37
C THR A 145 -5.53 -5.36 -2.10
N LYS A 146 -5.07 -6.47 -1.52
CA LYS A 146 -5.48 -7.84 -1.81
C LYS A 146 -6.30 -8.45 -0.66
N SER A 147 -6.57 -7.67 0.39
CA SER A 147 -7.47 -8.04 1.49
C SER A 147 -8.92 -7.91 1.02
N HIS A 148 -9.26 -8.74 0.04
CA HIS A 148 -10.48 -8.62 -0.75
C HIS A 148 -11.74 -8.91 0.07
N GLN A 149 -11.72 -9.90 0.93
CA GLN A 149 -12.87 -10.21 1.78
C GLN A 149 -13.03 -9.11 2.83
N GLU A 150 -11.95 -8.72 3.46
CA GLU A 150 -11.93 -7.72 4.53
C GLU A 150 -12.46 -6.36 4.06
N ILE A 151 -12.11 -5.92 2.83
CA ILE A 151 -12.61 -4.65 2.30
C ILE A 151 -14.09 -4.73 1.90
N ASN A 152 -14.56 -5.86 1.36
CA ASN A 152 -15.98 -6.07 1.11
C ASN A 152 -16.78 -6.02 2.42
N ASP A 153 -16.32 -6.75 3.45
CA ASP A 153 -16.97 -6.80 4.76
C ASP A 153 -16.98 -5.42 5.43
N TYR A 154 -15.89 -4.66 5.29
CA TYR A 154 -15.83 -3.29 5.77
C TYR A 154 -16.90 -2.42 5.11
N ILE A 155 -17.00 -2.45 3.78
CA ILE A 155 -17.95 -1.62 3.04
C ILE A 155 -19.40 -2.07 3.30
N ASP A 156 -19.65 -3.37 3.45
CA ASP A 156 -20.97 -3.90 3.83
C ASP A 156 -21.43 -3.36 5.20
N ASN A 157 -20.51 -3.21 6.15
CA ASN A 157 -20.83 -2.81 7.51
C ASN A 157 -20.83 -1.29 7.74
N TYR A 158 -20.00 -0.54 7.03
CA TYR A 158 -19.74 0.89 7.29
C TYR A 158 -20.01 1.80 6.09
N GLY A 159 -20.26 1.23 4.90
CA GLY A 159 -20.38 1.99 3.66
C GLY A 159 -19.05 2.34 3.02
N MET A 160 -19.11 3.10 1.95
CA MET A 160 -17.91 3.53 1.19
C MET A 160 -17.06 4.49 2.02
N PHE A 161 -15.76 4.49 1.70
CA PHE A 161 -14.81 5.46 2.26
C PHE A 161 -15.21 6.90 1.93
N VAL A 162 -14.75 7.85 2.75
CA VAL A 162 -14.89 9.28 2.45
C VAL A 162 -14.15 9.66 1.16
N SER A 163 -14.53 10.77 0.54
CA SER A 163 -14.16 11.13 -0.83
C SER A 163 -12.65 11.28 -1.09
N ASN A 164 -11.89 11.63 -0.06
CA ASN A 164 -10.44 11.78 -0.12
C ASN A 164 -9.67 10.45 0.11
N VAL A 165 -10.36 9.30 0.17
CA VAL A 165 -9.75 7.96 0.18
C VAL A 165 -9.99 7.28 -1.16
N LYS A 166 -8.90 6.82 -1.79
CA LYS A 166 -8.92 6.00 -3.00
C LYS A 166 -8.47 4.58 -2.68
N ALA A 167 -9.43 3.70 -2.57
CA ALA A 167 -9.22 2.26 -2.36
C ALA A 167 -9.17 1.56 -3.71
N ILE A 168 -8.06 0.92 -4.04
CA ILE A 168 -7.86 0.20 -5.30
C ILE A 168 -7.78 -1.30 -5.05
N TRP A 169 -8.65 -2.04 -5.70
CA TRP A 169 -8.69 -3.50 -5.68
C TRP A 169 -7.56 -4.07 -6.55
N SER A 170 -6.60 -4.78 -5.97
CA SER A 170 -5.49 -5.39 -6.73
C SER A 170 -5.90 -6.73 -7.33
N VAL A 171 -6.11 -6.79 -8.63
CA VAL A 171 -6.44 -8.01 -9.35
C VAL A 171 -5.21 -8.90 -9.48
N PHE A 172 -5.36 -10.20 -9.23
CA PHE A 172 -4.32 -11.20 -9.42
C PHE A 172 -4.92 -12.54 -9.88
N GLU A 173 -4.08 -13.33 -10.52
CA GLU A 173 -4.46 -14.65 -11.03
C GLU A 173 -4.84 -15.58 -9.86
N GLY A 174 -5.95 -16.29 -10.01
CA GLY A 174 -6.45 -17.21 -8.98
C GLY A 174 -7.26 -16.56 -7.84
N GLN A 175 -7.55 -15.24 -7.92
CA GLN A 175 -8.44 -14.64 -6.93
C GLN A 175 -9.85 -15.26 -7.01
N THR A 176 -10.43 -15.53 -5.85
CA THR A 176 -11.77 -16.12 -5.74
C THR A 176 -12.83 -15.16 -5.24
N VAL A 177 -12.41 -14.13 -4.49
CA VAL A 177 -13.30 -13.11 -3.95
C VAL A 177 -13.66 -12.10 -5.03
N LYS A 178 -14.94 -11.80 -5.18
CA LYS A 178 -15.45 -10.82 -6.15
C LYS A 178 -15.36 -9.40 -5.60
N ASN A 179 -15.06 -8.44 -6.45
CA ASN A 179 -15.15 -7.01 -6.19
C ASN A 179 -16.63 -6.58 -6.13
N LYS A 180 -17.28 -6.84 -4.99
CA LYS A 180 -18.72 -6.69 -4.79
C LYS A 180 -19.19 -5.24 -4.93
N HIS A 181 -18.35 -4.31 -4.54
CA HIS A 181 -18.66 -2.87 -4.53
C HIS A 181 -18.13 -2.13 -5.76
N ASN A 182 -17.64 -2.90 -6.75
CA ASN A 182 -17.14 -2.33 -8.00
C ASN A 182 -16.03 -1.28 -7.79
N LEU A 183 -15.17 -1.49 -6.77
CA LEU A 183 -14.02 -0.62 -6.52
C LEU A 183 -13.15 -0.50 -7.76
N PRO A 184 -12.42 0.62 -7.95
CA PRO A 184 -11.43 0.70 -9.01
C PRO A 184 -10.42 -0.45 -8.94
N GLU A 185 -10.01 -0.99 -10.08
CA GLU A 185 -9.16 -2.17 -10.14
C GLU A 185 -7.74 -1.85 -10.63
N ALA A 186 -6.75 -2.53 -10.07
CA ALA A 186 -5.38 -2.48 -10.55
C ALA A 186 -4.99 -3.83 -11.17
N HIS A 187 -4.61 -3.79 -12.43
CA HIS A 187 -4.19 -4.95 -13.22
C HIS A 187 -2.71 -4.86 -13.57
N ILE A 188 -2.07 -6.00 -13.81
CA ILE A 188 -0.68 -6.06 -14.25
C ILE A 188 -0.63 -6.33 -15.75
N LEU A 189 0.13 -5.51 -16.48
CA LEU A 189 0.57 -5.81 -17.83
C LEU A 189 1.84 -6.66 -17.72
N LYS A 190 1.74 -7.92 -18.09
CA LYS A 190 2.87 -8.87 -18.10
C LYS A 190 3.87 -8.53 -19.19
N ALA A 191 5.09 -9.07 -19.09
CA ALA A 191 6.16 -8.83 -20.05
C ALA A 191 5.83 -9.36 -21.46
N ASP A 192 4.94 -10.37 -21.57
CA ASP A 192 4.44 -10.92 -22.84
C ASP A 192 3.31 -10.09 -23.47
N GLY A 193 2.93 -8.97 -22.86
CA GLY A 193 1.87 -8.09 -23.32
C GLY A 193 0.47 -8.49 -22.86
N THR A 194 0.32 -9.56 -22.08
CA THR A 194 -0.99 -9.99 -21.55
C THR A 194 -1.39 -9.21 -20.32
N THR A 195 -2.68 -8.96 -20.17
CA THR A 195 -3.27 -8.34 -18.97
C THR A 195 -4.71 -8.85 -18.79
N THR A 196 -5.20 -8.79 -17.56
CA THR A 196 -6.61 -9.06 -17.23
C THR A 196 -7.46 -7.78 -17.22
N ALA A 197 -6.85 -6.62 -17.52
CA ALA A 197 -7.57 -5.35 -17.55
C ALA A 197 -8.63 -5.35 -18.68
N PRO A 198 -9.79 -4.71 -18.45
CA PRO A 198 -10.78 -4.51 -19.50
C PRO A 198 -10.21 -3.64 -20.62
N GLU A 199 -10.68 -3.88 -21.85
CA GLU A 199 -10.22 -3.16 -23.03
C GLU A 199 -10.53 -1.66 -22.96
N PHE A 200 -11.65 -1.31 -22.33
CA PHE A 200 -12.10 0.07 -22.15
C PHE A 200 -12.13 0.46 -20.68
N GLY A 201 -11.95 1.76 -20.41
CA GLY A 201 -12.01 2.30 -19.04
C GLY A 201 -10.75 2.06 -18.21
N SER A 202 -9.64 1.69 -18.87
CA SER A 202 -8.36 1.45 -18.17
C SER A 202 -7.35 2.58 -18.41
N TYR A 203 -6.74 3.05 -17.34
CA TYR A 203 -5.67 4.04 -17.35
C TYR A 203 -4.30 3.37 -17.25
N PHE A 204 -3.36 3.72 -18.12
CA PHE A 204 -1.97 3.24 -18.00
C PHE A 204 -1.17 4.06 -17.00
N CYS A 205 -0.63 3.42 -15.98
CA CYS A 205 0.16 4.09 -14.95
C CYS A 205 1.44 4.70 -15.53
N GLY A 206 1.57 6.01 -15.43
CA GLY A 206 2.76 6.77 -15.84
C GLY A 206 3.93 6.68 -14.86
N GLY A 207 3.74 6.06 -13.69
CA GLY A 207 4.79 5.82 -12.71
C GLY A 207 5.20 7.04 -11.88
N ASN A 208 4.38 8.10 -11.81
CA ASN A 208 4.63 9.27 -10.97
C ASN A 208 3.35 9.73 -10.26
N CYS A 209 3.19 9.33 -9.00
CA CYS A 209 1.98 9.59 -8.22
C CYS A 209 1.74 11.08 -7.95
N SER A 210 2.79 11.86 -7.66
CA SER A 210 2.66 13.31 -7.44
C SER A 210 2.18 14.03 -8.69
N ARG A 211 2.69 13.64 -9.86
CA ARG A 211 2.22 14.19 -11.14
C ARG A 211 0.75 13.86 -11.37
N CYS A 212 0.36 12.59 -11.22
CA CYS A 212 -1.02 12.17 -11.38
C CYS A 212 -1.97 12.93 -10.45
N HIS A 213 -1.54 13.14 -9.19
CA HIS A 213 -2.33 13.92 -8.24
C HIS A 213 -2.47 15.39 -8.67
N MET A 214 -1.37 16.03 -9.06
CA MET A 214 -1.35 17.43 -9.50
C MET A 214 -2.27 17.68 -10.71
N TYR A 215 -2.26 16.76 -11.67
CA TYR A 215 -3.09 16.88 -12.88
C TYR A 215 -4.48 16.24 -12.73
N LYS A 216 -4.84 15.75 -11.54
CA LYS A 216 -6.11 15.06 -11.27
C LYS A 216 -6.36 13.91 -12.25
N GLU A 217 -5.39 13.02 -12.37
CA GLU A 217 -5.44 11.85 -13.26
C GLU A 217 -5.02 10.56 -12.52
N GLY A 218 -5.15 9.42 -13.21
CA GLY A 218 -4.72 8.11 -12.70
C GLY A 218 -5.44 7.66 -11.45
N CYS A 219 -4.75 6.94 -10.58
CA CYS A 219 -5.33 6.28 -9.40
C CYS A 219 -6.06 7.23 -8.43
N TRP A 220 -5.69 8.52 -8.42
CA TRP A 220 -6.28 9.52 -7.51
C TRP A 220 -7.73 9.92 -7.87
N VAL A 221 -8.14 9.68 -9.11
CA VAL A 221 -9.44 10.11 -9.64
C VAL A 221 -10.27 8.98 -10.23
N LEU A 222 -9.79 7.74 -10.20
CA LEU A 222 -10.55 6.59 -10.69
C LEU A 222 -11.90 6.51 -10.00
N LYS A 223 -12.91 6.26 -10.80
CA LYS A 223 -14.29 6.01 -10.38
C LYS A 223 -14.53 4.52 -10.18
N LEU A 224 -15.63 4.18 -9.55
CA LEU A 224 -16.09 2.79 -9.44
C LEU A 224 -16.17 2.15 -10.84
N GLY A 225 -15.64 0.95 -10.98
CA GLY A 225 -15.59 0.19 -12.23
C GLY A 225 -14.48 0.59 -13.22
N GLU A 226 -13.72 1.65 -12.95
CA GLU A 226 -12.54 1.98 -13.76
C GLU A 226 -11.31 1.19 -13.30
N SER A 227 -10.29 1.15 -14.16
CA SER A 227 -9.10 0.35 -13.90
C SER A 227 -7.81 1.11 -14.16
N VAL A 228 -6.74 0.70 -13.48
CA VAL A 228 -5.37 1.11 -13.78
C VAL A 228 -4.53 -0.10 -14.18
N ILE A 229 -3.73 0.07 -15.21
CA ILE A 229 -2.79 -0.94 -15.69
C ILE A 229 -1.38 -0.56 -15.23
N LEU A 230 -0.77 -1.44 -14.44
CA LEU A 230 0.59 -1.32 -13.93
C LEU A 230 1.51 -2.24 -14.74
N ARG A 231 2.68 -1.77 -15.14
CA ARG A 231 3.66 -2.63 -15.82
C ARG A 231 4.29 -3.61 -14.83
N GLU A 232 4.48 -4.84 -15.24
CA GLU A 232 5.26 -5.83 -14.50
C GLU A 232 6.71 -5.33 -14.32
N HIS A 233 7.28 -5.50 -13.11
CA HIS A 233 8.60 -5.01 -12.74
C HIS A 233 9.60 -6.14 -12.50
#